data_72d73c884cb4fc006a8f2085c737f8a5
#
_entry.id   72d73c884cb4fc006a8f2085c737f8a5
#
_cell.length_a   1.000
_cell.length_b   1.000
_cell.length_c   1.000
_cell.angle_alpha   90.00
_cell.angle_beta   90.00
_cell.angle_gamma   90.00
#
_symmetry.space_group_name_H-M   'P 1'
#
loop_
_entity.id
_entity.type
_entity.pdbx_description
1 polymer ?
#
loop_
_entity_poly.entity_id
_entity_poly.type
_entity_poly.pdbx_seq_one_letter_code
_entity_poly.pdbx_strand_id
1 'polypeptide(L)'
;MEGEIIFNIDVMLARRKMSVTELAARVGITLANVSVLKNGRARALKISTLARLCEALDCQPGDILEYRPADGRAETGDERTVAADA
;
A
#
# COMPACT_ATOMS: atom_id res chain seq x y z
N MET A 1 20.79 -3.61 4.91
CA MET A 1 19.48 -4.05 5.19
C MET A 1 18.50 -3.16 4.57
N GLU A 2 17.49 -3.78 4.06
CA GLU A 2 16.48 -3.01 3.36
C GLU A 2 15.24 -2.90 4.19
N GLY A 3 14.59 -1.77 4.11
CA GLY A 3 13.28 -1.63 4.68
C GLY A 3 12.23 -2.32 3.82
N GLU A 4 10.99 -2.04 4.09
CA GLU A 4 9.91 -2.66 3.34
C GLU A 4 8.81 -1.65 3.09
N ILE A 5 8.02 -1.95 2.08
CA ILE A 5 6.83 -1.17 1.78
C ILE A 5 5.65 -1.89 2.42
N ILE A 6 4.92 -1.17 3.23
CA ILE A 6 3.74 -1.68 3.92
C ILE A 6 2.51 -1.23 3.16
N PHE A 7 1.57 -2.14 3.00
CA PHE A 7 0.31 -1.84 2.33
C PHE A 7 -0.76 -1.70 3.40
N ASN A 8 -1.20 -0.48 3.64
CA ASN A 8 -2.17 -0.19 4.71
C ASN A 8 -3.61 -0.38 4.24
N ILE A 9 -3.87 -1.48 3.58
CA ILE A 9 -5.20 -1.78 3.07
C ILE A 9 -6.18 -1.97 4.22
N ASP A 10 -5.77 -2.69 5.28
CA ASP A 10 -6.63 -2.91 6.45
C ASP A 10 -7.10 -1.61 7.06
N VAL A 11 -6.16 -0.68 7.22
CA VAL A 11 -6.46 0.60 7.83
C VAL A 11 -7.51 1.34 7.01
N MET A 12 -7.33 1.34 5.69
CA MET A 12 -8.24 2.05 4.82
C MET A 12 -9.61 1.39 4.77
N LEU A 13 -9.64 0.06 4.77
CA LEU A 13 -10.91 -0.65 4.82
C LEU A 13 -11.67 -0.31 6.09
N ALA A 14 -10.98 -0.27 7.21
CA ALA A 14 -11.60 0.07 8.48
C ALA A 14 -12.13 1.51 8.47
N ARG A 15 -11.35 2.43 7.91
CA ARG A 15 -11.77 3.83 7.83
C ARG A 15 -13.00 4.01 6.98
N ARG A 16 -13.11 3.25 5.89
CA ARG A 16 -14.25 3.36 4.97
C ARG A 16 -15.36 2.41 5.30
N LYS A 17 -15.18 1.57 6.32
CA LYS A 17 -16.17 0.55 6.70
C LYS A 17 -16.52 -0.31 5.51
N MET A 18 -15.50 -0.71 4.78
CA MET A 18 -15.64 -1.48 3.54
C MET A 18 -15.09 -2.87 3.75
N SER A 19 -15.77 -3.88 3.22
CA SER A 19 -15.28 -5.24 3.30
C SER A 19 -14.27 -5.52 2.20
N VAL A 20 -13.47 -6.58 2.37
CA VAL A 20 -12.54 -6.99 1.32
C VAL A 20 -13.30 -7.42 0.07
N THR A 21 -14.48 -8.02 0.23
CA THR A 21 -15.30 -8.41 -0.92
C THR A 21 -15.73 -7.20 -1.72
N GLU A 22 -16.15 -6.17 -1.04
CA GLU A 22 -16.56 -4.93 -1.71
C GLU A 22 -15.39 -4.28 -2.41
N LEU A 23 -14.22 -4.24 -1.77
CA LEU A 23 -13.05 -3.65 -2.38
C LEU A 23 -12.65 -4.41 -3.63
N ALA A 24 -12.63 -5.74 -3.55
CA ALA A 24 -12.29 -6.57 -4.71
C ALA A 24 -13.22 -6.28 -5.88
N ALA A 25 -14.50 -6.17 -5.61
CA ALA A 25 -15.48 -5.88 -6.66
C ALA A 25 -15.25 -4.51 -7.27
N ARG A 26 -14.99 -3.51 -6.45
CA ARG A 26 -14.81 -2.14 -6.96
C ARG A 26 -13.53 -2.00 -7.76
N VAL A 27 -12.47 -2.68 -7.35
CA VAL A 27 -11.18 -2.59 -8.03
C VAL A 27 -11.12 -3.51 -9.24
N GLY A 28 -11.94 -4.56 -9.23
CA GLY A 28 -11.96 -5.51 -10.34
C GLY A 28 -10.86 -6.56 -10.23
N ILE A 29 -10.50 -6.92 -9.01
CA ILE A 29 -9.51 -7.98 -8.77
C ILE A 29 -10.14 -9.05 -7.90
N THR A 30 -9.43 -10.16 -7.75
CA THR A 30 -9.95 -11.28 -6.96
C THR A 30 -9.76 -11.05 -5.48
N LEU A 31 -10.55 -11.76 -4.67
CA LEU A 31 -10.37 -11.73 -3.22
C LEU A 31 -8.96 -12.19 -2.84
N ALA A 32 -8.44 -13.18 -3.58
CA ALA A 32 -7.09 -13.67 -3.31
C ALA A 32 -6.06 -12.54 -3.49
N ASN A 33 -6.23 -11.73 -4.53
CA ASN A 33 -5.32 -10.62 -4.77
C ASN A 33 -5.43 -9.56 -3.69
N VAL A 34 -6.65 -9.26 -3.23
CA VAL A 34 -6.82 -8.32 -2.13
C VAL A 34 -6.14 -8.85 -0.88
N SER A 35 -6.27 -10.15 -0.61
CA SER A 35 -5.63 -10.75 0.55
C SER A 35 -4.12 -10.67 0.48
N VAL A 36 -3.54 -10.87 -0.71
CA VAL A 36 -2.10 -10.75 -0.89
C VAL A 36 -1.65 -9.33 -0.57
N LEU A 37 -2.38 -8.33 -1.06
CA LEU A 37 -2.06 -6.93 -0.78
C LEU A 37 -2.23 -6.61 0.70
N LYS A 38 -3.33 -7.07 1.28
CA LYS A 38 -3.67 -6.81 2.66
C LYS A 38 -2.61 -7.37 3.61
N ASN A 39 -2.09 -8.55 3.28
CA ASN A 39 -1.11 -9.22 4.14
C ASN A 39 0.33 -8.81 3.85
N GLY A 40 0.52 -7.85 2.95
CA GLY A 40 1.84 -7.35 2.64
C GLY A 40 2.72 -8.32 1.89
N ARG A 41 2.12 -9.28 1.19
CA ARG A 41 2.88 -10.29 0.45
C ARG A 41 3.10 -9.95 -1.00
N ALA A 42 2.49 -8.88 -1.46
CA ALA A 42 2.63 -8.48 -2.85
C ALA A 42 4.06 -8.00 -3.08
N ARG A 43 4.65 -8.45 -4.18
CA ARG A 43 5.98 -8.00 -4.56
C ARG A 43 5.94 -6.93 -5.63
N ALA A 44 4.80 -6.77 -6.25
CA ALA A 44 4.61 -5.79 -7.28
C ALA A 44 3.17 -5.32 -7.25
N LEU A 45 2.97 -4.09 -7.66
CA LEU A 45 1.63 -3.52 -7.73
C LEU A 45 1.61 -2.65 -8.97
N LYS A 46 0.69 -2.95 -9.87
CA LYS A 46 0.54 -2.13 -11.07
C LYS A 46 0.05 -0.75 -10.69
N ILE A 47 0.57 0.24 -11.38
CA ILE A 47 0.11 1.62 -11.15
C ILE A 47 -1.38 1.74 -11.41
N SER A 48 -1.89 1.06 -12.43
CA SER A 48 -3.33 1.12 -12.71
C SER A 48 -4.15 0.53 -11.58
N THR A 49 -3.66 -0.55 -10.96
CA THR A 49 -4.34 -1.14 -9.82
C THR A 49 -4.30 -0.19 -8.61
N LEU A 50 -3.15 0.44 -8.40
CA LEU A 50 -3.02 1.42 -7.32
C LEU A 50 -4.00 2.57 -7.52
N ALA A 51 -4.16 3.04 -8.75
CA ALA A 51 -5.11 4.11 -9.04
C ALA A 51 -6.53 3.67 -8.70
N ARG A 52 -6.90 2.44 -9.04
CA ARG A 52 -8.23 1.93 -8.72
C ARG A 52 -8.44 1.78 -7.22
N LEU A 53 -7.40 1.37 -6.51
CA LEU A 53 -7.47 1.30 -5.05
C LEU A 53 -7.72 2.69 -4.46
N CYS A 54 -7.01 3.68 -4.95
CA CYS A 54 -7.18 5.04 -4.48
C CYS A 54 -8.59 5.54 -4.75
N GLU A 55 -9.12 5.22 -5.91
CA GLU A 55 -10.47 5.63 -6.26
C GLU A 55 -11.49 4.94 -5.37
N ALA A 56 -11.36 3.63 -5.20
CA ALA A 56 -12.31 2.85 -4.41
C ALA A 56 -12.29 3.25 -2.95
N LEU A 57 -11.10 3.56 -2.42
CA LEU A 57 -10.93 3.91 -1.02
C LEU A 57 -10.96 5.42 -0.79
N ASP A 58 -11.10 6.20 -1.87
CA ASP A 58 -11.15 7.65 -1.79
C ASP A 58 -9.96 8.19 -1.00
N CYS A 59 -8.77 7.87 -1.47
CA CYS A 59 -7.56 8.25 -0.77
C CYS A 59 -6.41 8.44 -1.75
N GLN A 60 -5.27 8.81 -1.23
CA GLN A 60 -4.05 9.02 -2.00
C GLN A 60 -3.13 7.82 -1.86
N PRO A 61 -2.20 7.61 -2.81
CA PRO A 61 -1.26 6.49 -2.69
C PRO A 61 -0.50 6.48 -1.37
N GLY A 62 -0.19 7.64 -0.82
CA GLY A 62 0.51 7.71 0.45
C GLY A 62 -0.30 7.22 1.63
N ASP A 63 -1.62 7.10 1.47
CA ASP A 63 -2.46 6.52 2.50
C ASP A 63 -2.42 5.00 2.48
N ILE A 64 -2.07 4.44 1.33
CA ILE A 64 -2.03 2.99 1.14
C ILE A 64 -0.63 2.45 1.34
N LEU A 65 0.37 3.16 0.81
CA LEU A 65 1.75 2.70 0.82
C LEU A 65 2.56 3.46 1.87
N GLU A 66 3.33 2.70 2.63
CA GLU A 66 4.16 3.27 3.68
C GLU A 66 5.53 2.61 3.61
N TYR A 67 6.59 3.40 3.72
CA TYR A 67 7.93 2.85 3.82
C TYR A 67 8.28 2.67 5.28
N ARG A 68 8.79 1.50 5.62
CA ARG A 68 9.24 1.22 6.98
C ARG A 68 10.69 0.77 6.92
N PRO A 69 11.60 1.52 7.56
CA PRO A 69 13.02 1.15 7.55
C PRO A 69 13.25 -0.18 8.25
N ALA A 70 14.31 -0.87 7.83
CA ALA A 70 14.62 -2.18 8.36
C ALA A 70 14.87 -2.17 9.86
N ASP A 71 15.45 -1.09 10.39
CA ASP A 71 15.76 -1.00 11.81
C ASP A 71 14.66 -0.33 12.62
N GLY A 72 13.54 -0.04 11.99
CA GLY A 72 12.41 0.56 12.69
C GLY A 72 12.54 2.03 12.96
N ARG A 73 13.64 2.67 12.57
CA ARG A 73 13.78 4.10 12.78
C ARG A 73 12.96 4.89 11.81
N ALA A 74 12.47 5.96 12.29
CA ALA A 74 11.90 6.93 11.40
C ALA A 74 13.01 7.50 10.56
N GLU A 75 12.86 7.82 9.39
CA GLU A 75 13.90 8.22 8.73
C GLU A 75 14.25 9.47 8.56
N THR A 76 14.92 9.90 8.85
CA THR A 76 15.31 11.05 8.74
C THR A 76 16.02 11.38 7.61
N GLY A 77 16.10 11.46 7.19
CA GLY A 77 16.65 11.63 6.37
C GLY A 77 17.53 11.76 5.80
N ASP A 78 17.75 11.60 5.85
CA ASP A 78 18.58 11.70 5.36
C ASP A 78 18.82 11.56 4.26
N GLU A 79 18.66 11.40 4.21
CA GLU A 79 18.94 11.26 3.46
C GLU A 79 18.91 11.30 2.41
N ARG A 80 18.93 11.45 2.29
CA ARG A 80 18.95 11.36 1.47
C ARG A 80 18.97 11.34 0.45
N THR A 81 19.17 11.26 0.57
CA THR A 81 19.32 11.10 -0.25
C THR A 81 19.17 10.68 -1.15
N VAL A 82 19.06 10.45 -1.21
CA VAL A 82 18.92 9.96 -1.96
C VAL A 82 18.70 10.05 -3.03
N ALA A 83 18.99 10.15 -3.11
CA ALA A 83 18.93 10.18 -3.94
C ALA A 83 19.02 10.05 -4.92
N ALA A 84 19.42 10.03 -4.92
CA ALA A 84 19.59 9.92 -5.80
C ALA A 84 19.51 9.21 -6.56
N ASP A 85 19.64 8.64 -6.51
CA ASP A 85 19.58 7.85 -7.26
C ASP A 85 18.80 7.73 -7.89
N ALA A 86 18.60 7.97 -8.07
CA ALA A 86 18.00 7.88 -8.51
C ALA A 86 17.66 7.96 -9.26
#